data_e600819fe85e33905c9dd31c4812a4e2
#
_entry.id   e600819fe85e33905c9dd31c4812a4e2
#
_cell.length_a   1.000
_cell.length_b   1.000
_cell.length_c   1.000
_cell.angle_alpha   90.00
_cell.angle_beta   90.00
_cell.angle_gamma   90.00
#
_symmetry.space_group_name_H-M   'P 1'
#
loop_
_entity.id
_entity.type
_entity.pdbx_description
1 polymer ?
#
loop_
_entity_poly.entity_id
_entity_poly.type
_entity_poly.pdbx_seq_one_letter_code
_entity_poly.pdbx_strand_id
1 'polypeptide(L)'
;MIITNKKFKVEFFKEPEYIKERSTELENILQEFTSFFSLEKVNIEASFCTPTEIQKINKQFRGKNKTTNVLSFPDKELTKVSNTCIGEILICNDVLEKESKEQSKKVFDHFIHLVIHSMLHIVGYGHDEANDAILMENKEVKFLSKIGISDPYK
;
A
#
# COMPACT_ATOMS: atom_id res chain seq x y z
N MET A 1 -6.95 12.62 -6.64
CA MET A 1 -7.89 11.61 -7.18
C MET A 1 -8.53 10.84 -6.03
N ILE A 2 -9.84 10.83 -5.97
CA ILE A 2 -10.57 10.13 -4.91
C ILE A 2 -11.25 8.90 -5.49
N ILE A 3 -11.05 7.75 -4.85
CA ILE A 3 -11.73 6.51 -5.18
C ILE A 3 -12.53 6.10 -3.95
N THR A 4 -13.85 6.04 -4.09
CA THR A 4 -14.72 5.84 -2.93
C THR A 4 -15.95 4.99 -3.27
N ASN A 5 -16.43 4.28 -2.26
CA ASN A 5 -17.74 3.65 -2.25
C ASN A 5 -18.30 3.70 -0.81
N LYS A 6 -19.31 2.89 -0.49
CA LYS A 6 -19.93 2.90 0.86
C LYS A 6 -18.97 2.50 1.98
N LYS A 7 -17.95 1.66 1.69
CA LYS A 7 -17.05 1.11 2.71
C LYS A 7 -15.66 1.69 2.68
N PHE A 8 -15.22 2.24 1.56
CA PHE A 8 -13.88 2.76 1.47
C PHE A 8 -13.80 4.13 0.82
N LYS A 9 -12.79 4.87 1.23
CA LYS A 9 -12.35 6.11 0.59
C LYS A 9 -10.82 6.06 0.56
N VAL A 10 -10.25 6.13 -0.63
CA VAL A 10 -8.81 6.24 -0.83
C VAL A 10 -8.56 7.44 -1.69
N GLU A 11 -7.81 8.41 -1.15
CA GLU A 11 -7.47 9.63 -1.85
C GLU A 11 -5.99 9.63 -2.19
N PHE A 12 -5.68 9.85 -3.48
CA PHE A 12 -4.32 9.95 -3.97
C PHE A 12 -3.97 11.40 -4.25
N PHE A 13 -2.76 11.79 -3.85
CA PHE A 13 -2.22 13.13 -4.06
C PHE A 13 -0.95 13.04 -4.91
N LYS A 14 -0.84 13.90 -5.93
CA LYS A 14 0.31 13.97 -6.83
C LYS A 14 0.58 12.66 -7.57
N GLU A 15 -0.44 11.91 -7.85
CA GLU A 15 -0.35 10.61 -8.52
C GLU A 15 0.13 10.75 -9.97
N PRO A 16 1.01 9.83 -10.43
CA PRO A 16 1.43 9.81 -11.83
C PRO A 16 0.29 9.39 -12.76
N GLU A 17 0.44 9.71 -14.04
CA GLU A 17 -0.60 9.49 -15.04
C GLU A 17 -1.03 8.03 -15.17
N TYR A 18 -0.09 7.08 -15.05
CA TYR A 18 -0.43 5.66 -15.16
C TYR A 18 -1.40 5.18 -14.07
N ILE A 19 -1.46 5.88 -12.94
CA ILE A 19 -2.44 5.59 -11.88
C ILE A 19 -3.82 6.15 -12.26
N LYS A 20 -3.85 7.41 -12.75
CA LYS A 20 -5.10 8.06 -13.16
C LYS A 20 -5.81 7.28 -14.28
N GLU A 21 -5.04 6.78 -15.23
CA GLU A 21 -5.55 6.03 -16.38
C GLU A 21 -6.21 4.72 -15.98
N ARG A 22 -5.89 4.19 -14.80
CA ARG A 22 -6.40 2.91 -14.30
C ARG A 22 -7.28 3.04 -13.07
N SER A 23 -7.97 4.17 -12.94
CA SER A 23 -8.84 4.44 -11.79
C SER A 23 -9.94 3.40 -11.60
N THR A 24 -10.54 2.91 -12.68
CA THR A 24 -11.59 1.87 -12.61
C THR A 24 -11.04 0.55 -12.11
N GLU A 25 -9.88 0.14 -12.63
CA GLU A 25 -9.19 -1.08 -12.17
C GLU A 25 -8.81 -0.98 -10.71
N LEU A 26 -8.31 0.19 -10.30
CA LEU A 26 -7.92 0.46 -8.91
C LEU A 26 -9.14 0.41 -7.98
N GLU A 27 -10.26 0.96 -8.40
CA GLU A 27 -11.52 0.88 -7.64
C GLU A 27 -11.94 -0.59 -7.40
N ASN A 28 -11.88 -1.41 -8.44
CA ASN A 28 -12.21 -2.82 -8.34
C ASN A 28 -11.27 -3.57 -7.38
N ILE A 29 -9.97 -3.27 -7.45
CA ILE A 29 -8.97 -3.86 -6.55
C ILE A 29 -9.25 -3.48 -5.10
N LEU A 30 -9.56 -2.22 -4.84
CA LEU A 30 -9.86 -1.74 -3.47
C LEU A 30 -11.15 -2.36 -2.93
N GLN A 31 -12.14 -2.54 -3.78
CA GLN A 31 -13.38 -3.23 -3.40
C GLN A 31 -13.11 -4.69 -3.05
N GLU A 32 -12.33 -5.39 -3.87
CA GLU A 32 -11.92 -6.77 -3.61
C GLU A 32 -11.11 -6.90 -2.34
N PHE A 33 -10.20 -5.96 -2.09
CA PHE A 33 -9.40 -5.92 -0.86
C PHE A 33 -10.28 -5.76 0.37
N THR A 34 -11.22 -4.83 0.34
CA THR A 34 -12.12 -4.55 1.44
C THR A 34 -12.97 -5.78 1.80
N SER A 35 -13.45 -6.49 0.76
CA SER A 35 -14.25 -7.71 0.95
C SER A 35 -13.41 -8.89 1.41
N PHE A 36 -12.24 -9.09 0.80
CA PHE A 36 -11.36 -10.23 1.11
C PHE A 36 -10.92 -10.23 2.58
N PHE A 37 -10.61 -9.06 3.11
CA PHE A 37 -10.18 -8.91 4.50
C PHE A 37 -11.32 -8.56 5.47
N SER A 38 -12.56 -8.59 4.99
CA SER A 38 -13.77 -8.31 5.80
C SER A 38 -13.69 -6.98 6.54
N LEU A 39 -13.18 -5.95 5.85
CA LEU A 39 -13.02 -4.64 6.46
C LEU A 39 -14.33 -3.86 6.46
N GLU A 40 -14.63 -3.24 7.59
CA GLU A 40 -15.84 -2.42 7.75
C GLU A 40 -15.63 -0.99 7.27
N LYS A 41 -14.38 -0.49 7.38
CA LYS A 41 -14.05 0.87 6.99
C LYS A 41 -12.60 0.95 6.51
N VAL A 42 -12.42 1.58 5.35
CA VAL A 42 -11.12 1.90 4.79
C VAL A 42 -11.10 3.40 4.51
N ASN A 43 -10.12 4.11 5.07
CA ASN A 43 -9.93 5.53 4.81
C ASN A 43 -8.43 5.82 4.75
N ILE A 44 -7.91 5.94 3.54
CA ILE A 44 -6.48 6.08 3.28
C ILE A 44 -6.21 7.36 2.48
N GLU A 45 -5.20 8.11 2.90
CA GLU A 45 -4.61 9.18 2.12
C GLU A 45 -3.23 8.71 1.65
N ALA A 46 -3.04 8.65 0.34
CA ALA A 46 -1.81 8.17 -0.28
C ALA A 46 -1.18 9.29 -1.10
N SER A 47 -0.01 9.75 -0.70
CA SER A 47 0.69 10.86 -1.34
C SER A 47 1.96 10.37 -2.04
N PHE A 48 2.16 10.79 -3.28
CA PHE A 48 3.40 10.56 -3.99
C PHE A 48 4.40 11.68 -3.67
N CYS A 49 5.65 11.33 -3.45
CA CYS A 49 6.68 12.27 -3.04
C CYS A 49 8.00 11.97 -3.74
N THR A 50 8.93 12.92 -3.67
CA THR A 50 10.28 12.80 -4.24
C THR A 50 11.17 11.92 -3.38
N PRO A 51 12.29 11.40 -3.94
CA PRO A 51 13.28 10.65 -3.15
C PRO A 51 13.81 11.45 -1.96
N THR A 52 14.08 12.73 -2.14
CA THR A 52 14.56 13.61 -1.06
C THR A 52 13.54 13.73 0.06
N GLU A 53 12.27 13.91 -0.29
CA GLU A 53 11.20 14.03 0.68
C GLU A 53 11.01 12.75 1.49
N ILE A 54 10.96 11.59 0.83
CA ILE A 54 10.76 10.32 1.54
C ILE A 54 11.96 9.93 2.40
N GLN A 55 13.18 10.28 1.96
CA GLN A 55 14.40 10.06 2.75
C GLN A 55 14.34 10.85 4.05
N LYS A 56 13.93 12.12 3.97
CA LYS A 56 13.81 13.00 5.13
C LYS A 56 12.78 12.44 6.14
N ILE A 57 11.64 12.02 5.65
CA ILE A 57 10.57 11.47 6.50
C ILE A 57 10.98 10.12 7.10
N ASN A 58 11.64 9.27 6.32
CA ASN A 58 12.17 7.99 6.79
C ASN A 58 13.19 8.18 7.93
N LYS A 59 14.07 9.18 7.80
CA LYS A 59 15.01 9.53 8.86
C LYS A 59 14.28 10.02 10.12
N GLN A 60 13.30 10.90 9.95
CA GLN A 60 12.56 11.52 11.05
C GLN A 60 11.73 10.50 11.84
N PHE A 61 11.02 9.60 11.16
CA PHE A 61 10.06 8.70 11.80
C PHE A 61 10.58 7.29 12.05
N ARG A 62 11.59 6.83 11.31
CA ARG A 62 12.15 5.47 11.44
C ARG A 62 13.64 5.46 11.77
N GLY A 63 14.28 6.62 11.82
CA GLY A 63 15.71 6.73 12.09
C GLY A 63 16.60 6.23 10.95
N LYS A 64 16.05 5.98 9.77
CA LYS A 64 16.79 5.47 8.61
C LYS A 64 17.01 6.58 7.60
N ASN A 65 18.25 7.05 7.47
CA ASN A 65 18.60 8.12 6.53
C ASN A 65 18.85 7.57 5.13
N LYS A 66 17.79 7.07 4.49
CA LYS A 66 17.85 6.54 3.13
C LYS A 66 16.48 6.64 2.47
N THR A 67 16.47 6.59 1.12
CA THR A 67 15.22 6.52 0.37
C THR A 67 14.57 5.15 0.59
N THR A 68 13.26 5.10 0.39
CA THR A 68 12.48 3.86 0.41
C THR A 68 11.36 3.99 -0.61
N ASN A 69 10.69 2.89 -0.92
CA ASN A 69 9.58 2.89 -1.87
C ASN A 69 8.27 3.37 -1.25
N VAL A 70 7.99 2.99 -0.02
CA VAL A 70 6.73 3.31 0.65
C VAL A 70 6.93 3.41 2.17
N LEU A 71 6.16 4.30 2.79
CA LEU A 71 6.04 4.41 4.25
C LEU A 71 4.55 4.41 4.59
N SER A 72 4.18 3.65 5.61
CA SER A 72 2.79 3.58 6.08
C SER A 72 2.67 4.09 7.51
N PHE A 73 1.62 4.89 7.75
CA PHE A 73 1.35 5.53 9.02
C PHE A 73 -0.09 5.22 9.43
N PRO A 74 -0.31 4.16 10.24
CA PRO A 74 -1.65 3.88 10.75
C PRO A 74 -2.11 4.96 11.71
N ASP A 75 -3.40 5.26 11.72
CA ASP A 75 -4.01 6.10 12.73
C ASP A 75 -4.15 5.27 14.00
N LYS A 76 -3.31 5.52 14.99
CA LYS A 76 -3.19 4.69 16.19
C LYS A 76 -4.44 4.69 17.07
N GLU A 77 -5.23 5.74 17.04
CA GLU A 77 -6.48 5.80 17.82
C GLU A 77 -7.57 4.97 17.17
N LEU A 78 -7.65 5.02 15.85
CA LEU A 78 -8.69 4.34 15.08
C LEU A 78 -8.35 2.87 14.78
N THR A 79 -7.07 2.48 14.79
CA THR A 79 -6.65 1.09 14.58
C THR A 79 -6.96 0.18 15.77
N LYS A 80 -7.38 0.74 16.90
CA LYS A 80 -7.88 -0.07 18.04
C LYS A 80 -9.25 -0.67 17.75
N VAL A 81 -9.95 -0.15 16.74
CA VAL A 81 -11.20 -0.70 16.25
C VAL A 81 -10.87 -1.81 15.26
N SER A 82 -11.31 -3.02 15.52
CA SER A 82 -11.10 -4.15 14.64
C SER A 82 -11.72 -3.93 13.26
N ASN A 83 -11.11 -4.53 12.21
CA ASN A 83 -11.62 -4.51 10.85
C ASN A 83 -11.63 -3.12 10.19
N THR A 84 -10.68 -2.27 10.56
CA THR A 84 -10.50 -0.97 9.94
C THR A 84 -9.11 -0.82 9.32
N CYS A 85 -9.05 -0.03 8.25
CA CYS A 85 -7.79 0.33 7.60
C CYS A 85 -7.79 1.86 7.42
N ILE A 86 -7.27 2.56 8.41
CA ILE A 86 -7.31 4.02 8.45
C ILE A 86 -5.90 4.55 8.70
N GLY A 87 -5.41 5.40 7.80
CA GLY A 87 -4.08 5.95 7.92
C GLY A 87 -3.60 6.64 6.66
N GLU A 88 -2.29 6.85 6.61
CA GLU A 88 -1.62 7.54 5.50
C GLU A 88 -0.52 6.65 4.91
N ILE A 89 -0.30 6.82 3.60
CA ILE A 89 0.76 6.14 2.86
C ILE A 89 1.55 7.19 2.09
N LEU A 90 2.88 7.12 2.15
CA LEU A 90 3.77 7.90 1.31
C LEU A 90 4.44 6.96 0.31
N ILE A 91 4.43 7.34 -0.97
CA ILE A 91 4.94 6.51 -2.05
C ILE A 91 5.98 7.32 -2.83
N CYS A 92 7.17 6.75 -3.05
CA CYS A 92 8.18 7.35 -3.91
C CYS A 92 8.12 6.68 -5.28
N ASN A 93 7.53 7.37 -6.25
CA ASN A 93 7.36 6.81 -7.59
C ASN A 93 8.68 6.52 -8.29
N ASP A 94 9.71 7.35 -8.08
CA ASP A 94 11.02 7.14 -8.68
C ASP A 94 11.65 5.81 -8.25
N VAL A 95 11.55 5.50 -6.95
CA VAL A 95 12.04 4.22 -6.41
C VAL A 95 11.19 3.07 -6.92
N LEU A 96 9.88 3.25 -6.97
CA LEU A 96 8.95 2.24 -7.46
C LEU A 96 9.23 1.87 -8.92
N GLU A 97 9.44 2.86 -9.78
CA GLU A 97 9.76 2.63 -11.19
C GLU A 97 11.11 1.91 -11.37
N LYS A 98 12.12 2.31 -10.58
CA LYS A 98 13.42 1.68 -10.59
C LYS A 98 13.33 0.21 -10.21
N GLU A 99 12.63 -0.10 -9.13
CA GLU A 99 12.42 -1.47 -8.66
C GLU A 99 11.67 -2.30 -9.69
N SER A 100 10.65 -1.72 -10.33
CA SER A 100 9.87 -2.40 -11.37
C SER A 100 10.76 -2.86 -12.53
N LYS A 101 11.68 -1.99 -12.96
CA LYS A 101 12.65 -2.32 -14.02
C LYS A 101 13.62 -3.40 -13.57
N GLU A 102 14.18 -3.28 -12.38
CA GLU A 102 15.13 -4.25 -11.82
C GLU A 102 14.51 -5.63 -11.65
N GLN A 103 13.24 -5.68 -11.29
CA GLN A 103 12.51 -6.94 -11.03
C GLN A 103 11.72 -7.44 -12.25
N SER A 104 11.81 -6.74 -13.38
CA SER A 104 11.08 -7.07 -14.62
C SER A 104 9.57 -7.19 -14.40
N LYS A 105 9.01 -6.27 -13.63
CA LYS A 105 7.58 -6.20 -13.33
C LYS A 105 6.93 -5.01 -14.02
N LYS A 106 5.63 -5.11 -14.26
CA LYS A 106 4.84 -3.96 -14.70
C LYS A 106 4.76 -2.95 -13.56
N VAL A 107 4.92 -1.66 -13.87
CA VAL A 107 4.91 -0.58 -12.88
C VAL A 107 3.62 -0.61 -12.04
N PHE A 108 2.48 -0.76 -12.71
CA PHE A 108 1.19 -0.79 -12.01
C PHE A 108 1.08 -2.00 -11.07
N ASP A 109 1.54 -3.18 -11.47
CA ASP A 109 1.51 -4.37 -10.61
C ASP A 109 2.37 -4.18 -9.37
N HIS A 110 3.55 -3.57 -9.52
CA HIS A 110 4.41 -3.27 -8.39
C HIS A 110 3.79 -2.21 -7.48
N PHE A 111 3.17 -1.20 -8.06
CA PHE A 111 2.41 -0.20 -7.29
C PHE A 111 1.30 -0.86 -6.47
N ILE A 112 0.51 -1.75 -7.05
CA ILE A 112 -0.55 -2.47 -6.34
C ILE A 112 0.03 -3.29 -5.20
N HIS A 113 1.13 -4.02 -5.45
CA HIS A 113 1.81 -4.78 -4.40
C HIS A 113 2.18 -3.88 -3.21
N LEU A 114 2.79 -2.72 -3.47
CA LEU A 114 3.21 -1.81 -2.40
C LEU A 114 2.02 -1.22 -1.63
N VAL A 115 0.94 -0.86 -2.33
CA VAL A 115 -0.26 -0.33 -1.68
C VAL A 115 -0.93 -1.38 -0.80
N ILE A 116 -1.11 -2.59 -1.31
CA ILE A 116 -1.71 -3.70 -0.55
C ILE A 116 -0.85 -4.02 0.68
N HIS A 117 0.46 -4.11 0.51
CA HIS A 117 1.40 -4.34 1.60
C HIS A 117 1.27 -3.26 2.69
N SER A 118 1.22 -2.00 2.29
CA SER A 118 1.05 -0.87 3.21
C SER A 118 -0.29 -0.89 3.93
N MET A 119 -1.36 -1.20 3.22
CA MET A 119 -2.69 -1.30 3.81
C MET A 119 -2.77 -2.45 4.82
N LEU A 120 -2.10 -3.57 4.57
CA LEU A 120 -2.03 -4.68 5.53
C LEU A 120 -1.29 -4.27 6.80
N HIS A 121 -0.21 -3.51 6.70
CA HIS A 121 0.45 -2.93 7.87
C HIS A 121 -0.50 -2.03 8.66
N ILE A 122 -1.27 -1.21 7.98
CA ILE A 122 -2.23 -0.30 8.61
C ILE A 122 -3.34 -1.07 9.30
N VAL A 123 -3.78 -2.20 8.75
CA VAL A 123 -4.77 -3.08 9.39
C VAL A 123 -4.22 -3.71 10.68
N GLY A 124 -2.90 -3.87 10.76
CA GLY A 124 -2.26 -4.39 11.97
C GLY A 124 -1.34 -5.60 11.76
N TYR A 125 -1.15 -6.05 10.53
CA TYR A 125 -0.16 -7.09 10.24
C TYR A 125 1.25 -6.49 10.35
N GLY A 126 2.19 -7.26 10.91
CA GLY A 126 3.54 -6.80 11.15
C GLY A 126 4.62 -7.75 10.64
N HIS A 127 5.87 -7.30 10.75
CA HIS A 127 7.06 -8.08 10.39
C HIS A 127 8.00 -8.30 11.57
N ASP A 128 7.62 -7.85 12.76
CA ASP A 128 8.51 -7.80 13.92
C ASP A 128 8.94 -9.20 14.38
N GLU A 129 8.08 -10.18 14.18
CA GLU A 129 8.39 -11.58 14.47
C GLU A 129 8.27 -12.42 13.20
N ALA A 130 9.05 -13.50 13.11
CA ALA A 130 9.08 -14.35 11.92
C ALA A 130 7.71 -14.94 11.56
N ASN A 131 6.92 -15.33 12.56
CA ASN A 131 5.57 -15.87 12.34
C ASN A 131 4.62 -14.81 11.81
N ASP A 132 4.74 -13.57 12.27
CA ASP A 132 3.91 -12.44 11.81
C ASP A 132 4.24 -12.10 10.36
N ALA A 133 5.51 -12.11 9.99
CA ALA A 133 5.96 -11.87 8.63
C ALA A 133 5.41 -12.93 7.66
N ILE A 134 5.46 -14.20 8.05
CA ILE A 134 4.94 -15.32 7.25
C ILE A 134 3.43 -15.18 7.06
N LEU A 135 2.70 -14.85 8.13
CA LEU A 135 1.25 -14.67 8.06
C LEU A 135 0.88 -13.53 7.12
N MET A 136 1.55 -12.39 7.25
CA MET A 136 1.32 -11.23 6.40
C MET A 136 1.60 -11.53 4.93
N GLU A 137 2.76 -12.14 4.63
CA GLU A 137 3.13 -12.50 3.27
C GLU A 137 2.15 -13.49 2.65
N ASN A 138 1.70 -14.49 3.42
CA ASN A 138 0.71 -15.47 2.95
C ASN A 138 -0.62 -14.80 2.59
N LYS A 139 -1.09 -13.88 3.40
CA LYS A 139 -2.32 -13.13 3.14
C LYS A 139 -2.17 -12.24 1.90
N GLU A 140 -1.05 -11.57 1.80
CA GLU A 140 -0.72 -10.70 0.67
C GLU A 140 -0.67 -11.48 -0.65
N VAL A 141 0.06 -12.59 -0.66
CA VAL A 141 0.19 -13.46 -1.85
C VAL A 141 -1.17 -14.01 -2.30
N LYS A 142 -1.99 -14.48 -1.36
CA LYS A 142 -3.34 -14.98 -1.67
C LYS A 142 -4.21 -13.90 -2.29
N PHE A 143 -4.19 -12.70 -1.74
CA PHE A 143 -4.98 -11.60 -2.31
C PHE A 143 -4.48 -11.20 -3.69
N LEU A 144 -3.16 -11.02 -3.85
CA LEU A 144 -2.57 -10.66 -5.14
C LEU A 144 -2.86 -11.71 -6.21
N SER A 145 -2.80 -12.99 -5.86
CA SER A 145 -3.16 -14.08 -6.77
C SER A 145 -4.62 -13.96 -7.23
N LYS A 146 -5.52 -13.61 -6.33
CA LYS A 146 -6.93 -13.42 -6.64
C LYS A 146 -7.16 -12.33 -7.69
N ILE A 147 -6.35 -11.28 -7.69
CA ILE A 147 -6.47 -10.18 -8.65
C ILE A 147 -5.51 -10.31 -9.84
N GLY A 148 -4.88 -11.47 -10.01
CA GLY A 148 -4.04 -11.78 -11.16
C GLY A 148 -2.60 -11.30 -11.10
N ILE A 149 -2.10 -10.95 -9.92
CA ILE A 149 -0.71 -10.54 -9.71
C ILE A 149 0.07 -11.71 -9.11
N SER A 150 1.18 -12.07 -9.77
CA SER A 150 2.02 -13.18 -9.32
C SER A 150 2.74 -12.85 -8.01
N ASP A 151 3.16 -13.90 -7.30
CA ASP A 151 3.82 -13.81 -6.00
C ASP A 151 5.06 -12.90 -6.09
N PRO A 152 5.07 -11.75 -5.38
CA PRO A 152 6.18 -10.81 -5.44
C PRO A 152 7.45 -11.31 -4.74
N TYR A 153 7.35 -12.39 -3.97
CA TYR A 153 8.47 -12.96 -3.20
C TYR A 153 9.16 -14.12 -3.91
N LYS A 154 8.73 -14.45 -5.13
CA LYS A 154 9.35 -15.50 -5.95
C LYS A 154 10.07 -14.95 -7.15
#